data_7b4f4e7290099e46c467fb6725c3cc82
#
_entry.id   7b4f4e7290099e46c467fb6725c3cc82
#
_cell.length_a   1.000
_cell.length_b   1.000
_cell.length_c   1.000
_cell.angle_alpha   90.00
_cell.angle_beta   90.00
_cell.angle_gamma   90.00
#
_symmetry.space_group_name_H-M   'P 1'
#
loop_
_entity.id
_entity.type
_entity.pdbx_description
1 polymer ?
#
loop_
_entity_poly.entity_id
_entity_poly.type
_entity_poly.pdbx_seq_one_letter_code
_entity_poly.pdbx_strand_id
1 'polypeptide(L)'
;PDISVNAPPRRGVPAVLGLALLEAVRALDAPRRDALDEHHADLTAKRLGLSHTVSAEITRLERLARRGGMVPGQEFAALQRLVARRADASLAFTDAGRRAARHLGATTPRGSRALRRLLPAGPAGRVGFRAARRIALRELGVTLDWQGSGPTATLGGELAVVTEPGPACSFIGSALAELLRQLAGFDGAMVHTTCRARGGEACAWSATPVPSGNGGGS
;
A
#
# COMPACT_ATOMS: atom_id res chain seq x y z
N PRO A 1 -14.54 23.30 -13.10
CA PRO A 1 -14.50 23.78 -11.74
C PRO A 1 -13.33 23.07 -11.03
N ASP A 2 -12.26 23.85 -10.83
CA ASP A 2 -11.10 23.45 -10.06
C ASP A 2 -11.50 23.20 -8.61
N ILE A 3 -11.51 21.95 -8.20
CA ILE A 3 -11.54 21.61 -6.78
C ILE A 3 -10.09 21.74 -6.32
N SER A 4 -9.70 22.95 -6.03
CA SER A 4 -8.48 23.26 -5.27
C SER A 4 -8.68 22.70 -3.87
N VAL A 5 -8.24 21.46 -3.65
CA VAL A 5 -8.22 20.83 -2.31
C VAL A 5 -7.06 21.46 -1.56
N ASN A 6 -7.31 22.63 -0.98
CA ASN A 6 -6.38 23.32 -0.11
C ASN A 6 -6.44 22.70 1.30
N ALA A 7 -6.11 21.40 1.39
CA ALA A 7 -5.89 20.77 2.68
C ALA A 7 -4.48 21.17 3.15
N PRO A 8 -4.31 21.64 4.41
CA PRO A 8 -3.00 21.96 4.92
C PRO A 8 -2.07 20.75 4.80
N PRO A 9 -0.77 20.95 4.48
CA PRO A 9 0.17 19.86 4.35
C PRO A 9 0.18 19.05 5.66
N ARG A 10 -0.17 17.80 5.59
CA ARG A 10 -0.12 16.89 6.74
C ARG A 10 1.35 16.70 7.10
N ARG A 11 1.72 17.10 8.30
CA ARG A 11 3.08 16.87 8.83
C ARG A 11 3.17 15.42 9.28
N GLY A 12 3.78 14.55 8.46
CA GLY A 12 4.00 13.14 8.76
C GLY A 12 3.33 12.17 7.81
N VAL A 13 3.55 10.91 8.06
CA VAL A 13 3.07 9.77 7.29
C VAL A 13 1.97 9.05 8.08
N PRO A 14 0.87 8.61 7.47
CA PRO A 14 -0.16 7.85 8.18
C PRO A 14 0.42 6.64 8.90
N ALA A 15 0.13 6.50 10.19
CA ALA A 15 0.65 5.42 11.04
C ALA A 15 0.30 4.02 10.49
N VAL A 16 -0.81 3.91 9.77
CA VAL A 16 -1.25 2.67 9.12
C VAL A 16 -0.24 2.14 8.10
N LEU A 17 0.59 3.00 7.48
CA LEU A 17 1.61 2.56 6.52
C LEU A 17 2.77 1.86 7.23
N GLY A 18 3.23 2.41 8.36
CA GLY A 18 4.24 1.77 9.21
C GLY A 18 3.71 0.48 9.84
N LEU A 19 2.46 0.48 10.30
CA LEU A 19 1.78 -0.71 10.81
C LEU A 19 1.78 -1.84 9.78
N ALA A 20 1.31 -1.55 8.55
CA ALA A 20 1.25 -2.53 7.48
C ALA A 20 2.63 -3.12 7.14
N LEU A 21 3.68 -2.30 7.22
CA LEU A 21 5.05 -2.74 6.97
C LEU A 21 5.52 -3.73 8.04
N LEU A 22 5.30 -3.44 9.33
CA LEU A 22 5.66 -4.35 10.42
C LEU A 22 4.80 -5.62 10.44
N GLU A 23 3.51 -5.52 10.12
CA GLU A 23 2.63 -6.69 9.98
C GLU A 23 3.10 -7.63 8.86
N ALA A 24 3.55 -7.08 7.72
CA ALA A 24 4.08 -7.87 6.62
C ALA A 24 5.36 -8.60 7.02
N VAL A 25 6.30 -7.90 7.66
CA VAL A 25 7.53 -8.50 8.18
C VAL A 25 7.21 -9.61 9.18
N ARG A 26 6.32 -9.36 10.15
CA ARG A 26 5.90 -10.36 11.13
C ARG A 26 5.28 -11.60 10.47
N ALA A 27 4.48 -11.40 9.41
CA ALA A 27 3.85 -12.51 8.71
C ALA A 27 4.86 -13.36 7.91
N LEU A 28 5.91 -12.75 7.37
CA LEU A 28 6.99 -13.45 6.67
C LEU A 28 7.91 -14.21 7.64
N ASP A 29 8.12 -13.65 8.84
CA ASP A 29 8.97 -14.24 9.87
C ASP A 29 8.22 -15.27 10.73
N ALA A 30 6.88 -15.35 10.62
CA ALA A 30 6.11 -16.37 11.32
C ALA A 30 6.46 -17.78 10.80
N PRO A 31 6.77 -18.74 11.69
CA PRO A 31 7.04 -20.12 11.29
C PRO A 31 5.82 -20.69 10.56
N ARG A 32 6.07 -21.34 9.43
CA ARG A 32 5.01 -22.12 8.76
C ARG A 32 4.55 -23.23 9.70
N ARG A 33 3.25 -23.33 9.90
CA ARG A 33 2.63 -24.32 10.82
C ARG A 33 2.95 -25.78 10.53
N ASP A 34 3.53 -26.07 9.37
CA ASP A 34 3.90 -27.42 8.93
C ASP A 34 5.35 -27.82 9.33
N ALA A 35 6.12 -26.96 9.96
CA ALA A 35 7.45 -27.30 10.47
C ALA A 35 7.33 -27.93 11.86
N LEU A 36 7.38 -29.27 11.92
CA LEU A 36 7.41 -30.13 13.09
C LEU A 36 8.68 -29.98 13.97
N ASP A 37 9.12 -28.78 14.26
CA ASP A 37 10.28 -28.56 15.11
C ASP A 37 10.05 -27.42 16.11
N GLU A 38 9.63 -27.80 17.33
CA GLU A 38 9.53 -26.90 18.48
C GLU A 38 10.88 -26.19 18.76
N HIS A 39 12.02 -26.81 18.43
CA HIS A 39 13.36 -26.22 18.55
C HIS A 39 13.64 -25.10 17.55
N HIS A 40 13.05 -25.15 16.34
CA HIS A 40 13.17 -24.05 15.36
C HIS A 40 12.34 -22.81 15.72
N ALA A 41 11.22 -22.98 16.42
CA ALA A 41 10.37 -21.87 16.85
C ALA A 41 11.11 -20.93 17.80
N ASP A 42 11.94 -21.49 18.70
CA ASP A 42 12.69 -20.69 19.68
C ASP A 42 13.87 -19.92 19.05
N LEU A 43 14.52 -20.50 18.04
CA LEU A 43 15.58 -19.83 17.28
C LEU A 43 15.04 -18.77 16.31
N THR A 44 13.83 -18.96 15.76
CA THR A 44 13.20 -18.01 14.84
C THR A 44 12.60 -16.83 15.63
N ALA A 45 12.06 -17.08 16.81
CA ALA A 45 11.59 -16.01 17.71
C ALA A 45 12.69 -15.04 18.12
N LYS A 46 13.95 -15.51 18.19
CA LYS A 46 15.13 -14.69 18.50
C LYS A 46 15.67 -13.91 17.29
N ARG A 47 15.19 -14.20 16.07
CA ARG A 47 15.80 -13.71 14.82
C ARG A 47 15.22 -12.43 14.23
N LEU A 48 14.37 -11.63 14.82
CA LEU A 48 14.03 -10.25 14.37
C LEU A 48 12.54 -9.88 14.39
N GLY A 49 11.61 -10.79 14.07
CA GLY A 49 10.21 -10.40 13.88
C GLY A 49 9.33 -10.46 15.14
N LEU A 50 9.79 -11.16 16.17
CA LEU A 50 9.01 -11.42 17.39
C LEU A 50 9.65 -10.82 18.65
N SER A 51 10.60 -9.88 18.51
CA SER A 51 11.16 -9.20 19.67
C SER A 51 10.03 -8.40 20.38
N HIS A 52 10.11 -8.32 21.70
CA HIS A 52 9.17 -7.53 22.52
C HIS A 52 9.06 -6.08 22.00
N THR A 53 10.16 -5.53 21.48
CA THR A 53 10.23 -4.19 20.88
C THR A 53 9.34 -4.07 19.62
N VAL A 54 9.41 -5.04 18.70
CA VAL A 54 8.57 -5.03 17.48
C VAL A 54 7.10 -5.19 17.84
N SER A 55 6.77 -6.06 18.77
CA SER A 55 5.39 -6.25 19.24
C SER A 55 4.82 -4.99 19.91
N ALA A 56 5.63 -4.31 20.73
CA ALA A 56 5.26 -3.04 21.34
C ALA A 56 5.05 -1.94 20.28
N GLU A 57 5.90 -1.91 19.27
CA GLU A 57 5.81 -0.95 18.17
C GLU A 57 4.56 -1.20 17.30
N ILE A 58 4.24 -2.44 16.96
CA ILE A 58 2.99 -2.79 16.29
C ILE A 58 1.79 -2.29 17.09
N THR A 59 1.76 -2.57 18.40
CA THR A 59 0.67 -2.12 19.29
C THR A 59 0.57 -0.59 19.34
N ARG A 60 1.69 0.12 19.33
CA ARG A 60 1.74 1.59 19.27
C ARG A 60 1.12 2.11 17.97
N LEU A 61 1.57 1.56 16.84
CA LEU A 61 1.09 1.95 15.51
C LEU A 61 -0.37 1.59 15.29
N GLU A 62 -0.84 0.44 15.81
CA GLU A 62 -2.26 0.07 15.78
C GLU A 62 -3.15 1.10 16.49
N ARG A 63 -2.73 1.54 17.69
CA ARG A 63 -3.47 2.57 18.44
C ARG A 63 -3.50 3.90 17.69
N LEU A 64 -2.39 4.30 17.08
CA LEU A 64 -2.32 5.51 16.27
C LEU A 64 -3.17 5.39 15.01
N ALA A 65 -3.07 4.29 14.28
CA ALA A 65 -3.82 4.04 13.05
C ALA A 65 -5.34 4.07 13.27
N ARG A 66 -5.82 3.47 14.37
CA ARG A 66 -7.25 3.51 14.76
C ARG A 66 -7.78 4.94 14.96
N ARG A 67 -6.92 5.87 15.34
CA ARG A 67 -7.26 7.29 15.56
C ARG A 67 -6.98 8.16 14.34
N GLY A 68 -6.57 7.56 13.21
CA GLY A 68 -6.12 8.30 12.03
C GLY A 68 -4.85 9.10 12.28
N GLY A 69 -4.00 8.65 13.23
CA GLY A 69 -2.78 9.33 13.63
C GLY A 69 -1.67 9.22 12.59
N MET A 70 -0.69 10.09 12.75
CA MET A 70 0.48 10.21 11.88
C MET A 70 1.75 9.87 12.66
N VAL A 71 2.77 9.41 11.94
CA VAL A 71 4.14 9.24 12.45
C VAL A 71 5.08 10.21 11.73
N PRO A 72 6.20 10.61 12.36
CA PRO A 72 7.22 11.40 11.68
C PRO A 72 7.72 10.70 10.42
N GLY A 73 7.94 11.46 9.33
CA GLY A 73 8.42 10.88 8.06
C GLY A 73 9.76 10.15 8.22
N GLN A 74 10.66 10.67 9.07
CA GLN A 74 11.94 10.03 9.38
C GLN A 74 11.78 8.66 10.05
N GLU A 75 10.78 8.49 10.91
CA GLU A 75 10.47 7.20 11.54
C GLU A 75 10.04 6.17 10.49
N PHE A 76 9.13 6.56 9.60
CA PHE A 76 8.71 5.70 8.50
C PHE A 76 9.87 5.36 7.55
N ALA A 77 10.71 6.33 7.20
CA ALA A 77 11.92 6.11 6.39
C ALA A 77 12.90 5.14 7.08
N ALA A 78 13.07 5.24 8.40
CA ALA A 78 13.91 4.31 9.14
C ALA A 78 13.38 2.87 9.07
N LEU A 79 12.07 2.68 9.21
CA LEU A 79 11.44 1.36 9.05
C LEU A 79 11.64 0.82 7.63
N GLN A 80 11.46 1.65 6.60
CA GLN A 80 11.70 1.24 5.22
C GLN A 80 13.15 0.80 4.99
N ARG A 81 14.14 1.55 5.51
CA ARG A 81 15.56 1.18 5.40
C ARG A 81 15.88 -0.15 6.08
N LEU A 82 15.27 -0.42 7.24
CA LEU A 82 15.44 -1.71 7.92
C LEU A 82 14.88 -2.86 7.07
N VAL A 83 13.69 -2.69 6.52
CA VAL A 83 13.06 -3.71 5.66
C VAL A 83 13.83 -3.87 4.34
N ALA A 84 14.34 -2.79 3.75
CA ALA A 84 15.10 -2.83 2.49
C ALA A 84 16.40 -3.65 2.57
N ARG A 85 16.95 -3.87 3.78
CA ARG A 85 18.14 -4.72 4.00
C ARG A 85 17.86 -6.22 4.01
N ARG A 86 16.60 -6.61 4.01
CA ARG A 86 16.19 -8.03 4.02
C ARG A 86 16.35 -8.65 2.63
N ALA A 87 16.69 -9.93 2.57
CA ALA A 87 16.76 -10.66 1.32
C ALA A 87 15.39 -10.77 0.63
N ASP A 88 14.30 -10.78 1.43
CA ASP A 88 12.91 -10.84 0.99
C ASP A 88 12.20 -9.47 0.93
N ALA A 89 12.97 -8.37 0.91
CA ALA A 89 12.44 -7.00 0.96
C ALA A 89 11.31 -6.74 -0.06
N SER A 90 11.47 -7.22 -1.28
CA SER A 90 10.45 -7.05 -2.33
C SER A 90 9.09 -7.67 -1.95
N LEU A 91 9.12 -8.86 -1.35
CA LEU A 91 7.91 -9.54 -0.85
C LEU A 91 7.30 -8.79 0.32
N ALA A 92 8.15 -8.35 1.28
CA ALA A 92 7.71 -7.59 2.44
C ALA A 92 7.03 -6.28 2.03
N PHE A 93 7.61 -5.52 1.12
CA PHE A 93 7.02 -4.27 0.63
C PHE A 93 5.73 -4.52 -0.17
N THR A 94 5.68 -5.57 -0.98
CA THR A 94 4.48 -5.92 -1.74
C THR A 94 3.32 -6.31 -0.82
N ASP A 95 3.56 -7.17 0.16
CA ASP A 95 2.53 -7.56 1.13
C ASP A 95 2.10 -6.38 2.01
N ALA A 96 3.07 -5.57 2.47
CA ALA A 96 2.79 -4.36 3.23
C ALA A 96 1.89 -3.37 2.47
N GLY A 97 2.15 -3.16 1.19
CA GLY A 97 1.30 -2.30 0.36
C GLY A 97 -0.14 -2.81 0.26
N ARG A 98 -0.32 -4.12 0.07
CA ARG A 98 -1.66 -4.74 0.07
C ARG A 98 -2.36 -4.60 1.41
N ARG A 99 -1.65 -4.77 2.55
CA ARG A 99 -2.21 -4.56 3.90
C ARG A 99 -2.61 -3.12 4.12
N ALA A 100 -1.73 -2.17 3.78
CA ALA A 100 -2.03 -0.75 3.86
C ALA A 100 -3.31 -0.40 3.08
N ALA A 101 -3.45 -0.88 1.85
CA ALA A 101 -4.66 -0.67 1.05
C ALA A 101 -5.91 -1.24 1.70
N ARG A 102 -5.82 -2.44 2.32
CA ARG A 102 -6.96 -3.04 3.04
C ARG A 102 -7.37 -2.20 4.25
N HIS A 103 -6.43 -1.74 5.05
CA HIS A 103 -6.68 -0.84 6.17
C HIS A 103 -7.31 0.48 5.69
N LEU A 104 -6.73 1.12 4.68
CA LEU A 104 -7.24 2.38 4.12
C LEU A 104 -8.62 2.20 3.46
N GLY A 105 -8.83 1.12 2.72
CA GLY A 105 -10.11 0.78 2.14
C GLY A 105 -11.19 0.50 3.19
N ALA A 106 -10.81 -0.06 4.35
CA ALA A 106 -11.73 -0.32 5.45
C ALA A 106 -12.30 0.96 6.08
N THR A 107 -11.58 2.09 5.99
CA THR A 107 -12.06 3.40 6.50
C THR A 107 -13.07 4.07 5.57
N THR A 108 -13.28 3.53 4.36
CA THR A 108 -14.29 4.06 3.41
C THR A 108 -15.69 3.95 4.02
N PRO A 109 -16.50 5.02 4.01
CA PRO A 109 -17.84 5.02 4.59
C PRO A 109 -18.69 3.86 4.08
N ARG A 110 -19.41 3.18 4.99
CA ARG A 110 -20.28 2.03 4.65
C ARG A 110 -21.31 2.38 3.57
N GLY A 111 -21.83 3.62 3.58
CA GLY A 111 -22.79 4.10 2.58
C GLY A 111 -22.26 4.08 1.15
N SER A 112 -20.97 4.45 0.94
CA SER A 112 -20.39 4.42 -0.40
C SER A 112 -20.15 2.98 -0.91
N ARG A 113 -19.94 2.03 0.00
CA ARG A 113 -19.84 0.60 -0.35
C ARG A 113 -21.21 0.02 -0.71
N ALA A 114 -22.24 0.36 0.06
CA ALA A 114 -23.62 -0.05 -0.22
C ALA A 114 -24.11 0.50 -1.56
N LEU A 115 -23.90 1.81 -1.79
CA LEU A 115 -24.28 2.46 -3.06
C LEU A 115 -23.61 1.77 -4.26
N ARG A 116 -22.33 1.40 -4.13
CA ARG A 116 -21.60 0.72 -5.20
C ARG A 116 -22.18 -0.66 -5.56
N ARG A 117 -22.73 -1.38 -4.57
CA ARG A 117 -23.38 -2.69 -4.80
C ARG A 117 -24.71 -2.57 -5.56
N LEU A 118 -25.34 -1.39 -5.50
CA LEU A 118 -26.62 -1.11 -6.16
C LEU A 118 -26.44 -0.53 -7.57
N LEU A 119 -25.22 -0.10 -7.94
CA LEU A 119 -24.92 0.49 -9.24
C LEU A 119 -24.52 -0.59 -10.26
N PRO A 120 -24.86 -0.41 -11.55
CA PRO A 120 -24.27 -1.20 -12.64
C PRO A 120 -22.74 -1.09 -12.67
N ALA A 121 -22.04 -2.08 -13.24
CA ALA A 121 -20.57 -2.20 -13.19
C ALA A 121 -19.83 -0.93 -13.64
N GLY A 122 -20.26 -0.28 -14.72
CA GLY A 122 -19.60 0.92 -15.24
C GLY A 122 -19.64 2.13 -14.29
N PRO A 123 -20.83 2.58 -13.84
CA PRO A 123 -20.95 3.64 -12.84
C PRO A 123 -20.31 3.28 -11.51
N ALA A 124 -20.44 2.03 -11.05
CA ALA A 124 -19.79 1.55 -9.82
C ALA A 124 -18.27 1.69 -9.88
N GLY A 125 -17.65 1.33 -11.00
CA GLY A 125 -16.21 1.48 -11.24
C GLY A 125 -15.76 2.94 -11.17
N ARG A 126 -16.51 3.86 -11.80
CA ARG A 126 -16.20 5.30 -11.76
C ARG A 126 -16.27 5.89 -10.34
N VAL A 127 -17.29 5.52 -9.57
CA VAL A 127 -17.43 5.94 -8.17
C VAL A 127 -16.30 5.36 -7.34
N GLY A 128 -15.98 4.08 -7.54
CA GLY A 128 -14.87 3.42 -6.86
C GLY A 128 -13.52 4.03 -7.19
N PHE A 129 -13.26 4.37 -8.45
CA PHE A 129 -12.03 5.03 -8.87
C PHE A 129 -11.87 6.41 -8.20
N ARG A 130 -12.95 7.21 -8.14
CA ARG A 130 -12.92 8.49 -7.42
C ARG A 130 -12.59 8.32 -5.93
N ALA A 131 -13.10 7.26 -5.30
CA ALA A 131 -12.78 6.94 -3.92
C ALA A 131 -11.31 6.52 -3.76
N ALA A 132 -10.81 5.65 -4.64
CA ALA A 132 -9.40 5.25 -4.68
C ALA A 132 -8.47 6.45 -4.88
N ARG A 133 -8.80 7.34 -5.82
CA ARG A 133 -8.05 8.58 -6.08
C ARG A 133 -7.95 9.48 -4.84
N ARG A 134 -9.05 9.67 -4.11
CA ARG A 134 -9.04 10.48 -2.87
C ARG A 134 -8.17 9.85 -1.79
N ILE A 135 -8.25 8.54 -1.61
CA ILE A 135 -7.44 7.82 -0.62
C ILE A 135 -5.97 7.87 -1.03
N ALA A 136 -5.64 7.58 -2.30
CA ALA A 136 -4.28 7.63 -2.82
C ALA A 136 -3.65 9.01 -2.60
N LEU A 137 -4.35 10.08 -2.96
CA LEU A 137 -3.87 11.44 -2.76
C LEU A 137 -3.70 11.77 -1.27
N ARG A 138 -4.70 11.46 -0.46
CA ARG A 138 -4.74 11.87 0.94
C ARG A 138 -3.81 11.09 1.84
N GLU A 139 -3.70 9.77 1.63
CA GLU A 139 -2.99 8.87 2.54
C GLU A 139 -1.63 8.41 1.99
N LEU A 140 -1.48 8.35 0.66
CA LEU A 140 -0.23 7.94 0.01
C LEU A 140 0.49 9.10 -0.70
N GLY A 141 -0.09 10.30 -0.75
CA GLY A 141 0.48 11.41 -1.51
C GLY A 141 0.60 11.12 -3.01
N VAL A 142 -0.22 10.21 -3.52
CA VAL A 142 -0.18 9.77 -4.91
C VAL A 142 -1.30 10.41 -5.71
N THR A 143 -0.93 11.15 -6.76
CA THR A 143 -1.88 11.60 -7.78
C THR A 143 -2.23 10.40 -8.66
N LEU A 144 -3.50 10.03 -8.68
CA LEU A 144 -4.04 8.92 -9.46
C LEU A 144 -5.00 9.45 -10.50
N ASP A 145 -4.72 9.19 -11.77
CA ASP A 145 -5.53 9.63 -12.90
C ASP A 145 -5.84 8.48 -13.84
N TRP A 146 -6.79 8.69 -14.75
CA TRP A 146 -7.10 7.74 -15.80
C TRP A 146 -6.60 8.27 -17.13
N GLN A 147 -5.67 7.59 -17.77
CA GLN A 147 -5.12 7.97 -19.05
C GLN A 147 -5.24 6.82 -20.06
N GLY A 148 -5.80 7.12 -21.24
CA GLY A 148 -5.95 6.11 -22.29
C GLY A 148 -6.68 4.87 -21.78
N SER A 149 -6.00 3.74 -21.76
CA SER A 149 -6.56 2.43 -21.42
C SER A 149 -6.59 2.10 -19.92
N GLY A 150 -6.03 2.95 -19.04
CA GLY A 150 -5.98 2.58 -17.65
C GLY A 150 -5.52 3.65 -16.66
N PRO A 151 -5.52 3.30 -15.37
CA PRO A 151 -5.02 4.17 -14.32
C PRO A 151 -3.51 4.42 -14.44
N THR A 152 -3.12 5.67 -14.18
CA THR A 152 -1.73 6.11 -14.01
C THR A 152 -1.58 6.78 -12.66
N ALA A 153 -0.39 6.71 -12.09
CA ALA A 153 -0.12 7.24 -10.77
C ALA A 153 1.26 7.88 -10.69
N THR A 154 1.36 8.99 -9.94
CA THR A 154 2.63 9.68 -9.68
C THR A 154 2.75 9.98 -8.19
N LEU A 155 3.87 9.61 -7.59
CA LEU A 155 4.15 9.87 -6.18
C LEU A 155 4.64 11.30 -5.99
N GLY A 156 3.97 12.02 -5.09
CA GLY A 156 4.31 13.38 -4.68
C GLY A 156 4.25 13.54 -3.16
N GLY A 157 4.27 14.79 -2.71
CA GLY A 157 4.13 15.15 -1.30
C GLY A 157 5.25 14.63 -0.41
N GLU A 158 4.97 14.49 0.88
CA GLU A 158 5.95 14.09 1.89
C GLU A 158 6.48 12.66 1.69
N LEU A 159 5.61 11.74 1.28
CA LEU A 159 6.04 10.36 0.98
C LEU A 159 7.06 10.29 -0.16
N ALA A 160 7.01 11.20 -1.14
CA ALA A 160 8.01 11.27 -2.20
C ALA A 160 9.40 11.61 -1.66
N VAL A 161 9.46 12.36 -0.55
CA VAL A 161 10.74 12.76 0.08
C VAL A 161 11.28 11.65 0.98
N VAL A 162 10.41 10.99 1.74
CA VAL A 162 10.81 10.01 2.77
C VAL A 162 10.86 8.57 2.26
N THR A 163 10.21 8.26 1.12
CA THR A 163 10.25 6.91 0.55
C THR A 163 11.61 6.64 -0.08
N GLU A 164 12.30 5.63 0.43
CA GLU A 164 13.53 5.13 -0.19
C GLU A 164 13.21 4.56 -1.58
N PRO A 165 13.83 5.07 -2.65
CA PRO A 165 13.60 4.55 -3.98
C PRO A 165 14.16 3.13 -4.14
N GLY A 166 13.58 2.36 -5.06
CA GLY A 166 13.97 0.97 -5.28
C GLY A 166 12.93 -0.02 -4.75
N PRO A 167 13.28 -0.98 -3.87
CA PRO A 167 12.33 -1.98 -3.38
C PRO A 167 11.09 -1.40 -2.70
N ALA A 168 11.22 -0.25 -2.02
CA ALA A 168 10.10 0.44 -1.38
C ALA A 168 9.05 0.97 -2.38
N CYS A 169 9.40 1.16 -3.65
CA CYS A 169 8.43 1.52 -4.68
C CYS A 169 7.37 0.43 -4.91
N SER A 170 7.69 -0.84 -4.64
CA SER A 170 6.72 -1.93 -4.71
C SER A 170 5.62 -1.80 -3.66
N PHE A 171 5.90 -1.17 -2.52
CA PHE A 171 4.88 -0.85 -1.52
C PHE A 171 3.78 0.04 -2.11
N ILE A 172 4.15 1.13 -2.77
CA ILE A 172 3.17 2.06 -3.37
C ILE A 172 2.41 1.38 -4.51
N GLY A 173 3.13 0.72 -5.44
CA GLY A 173 2.50 0.04 -6.57
C GLY A 173 1.49 -1.02 -6.15
N SER A 174 1.82 -1.85 -5.16
CA SER A 174 0.93 -2.88 -4.65
C SER A 174 -0.25 -2.31 -3.84
N ALA A 175 -0.03 -1.19 -3.12
CA ALA A 175 -1.11 -0.49 -2.44
C ALA A 175 -2.11 0.10 -3.44
N LEU A 176 -1.64 0.70 -4.53
CA LEU A 176 -2.51 1.24 -5.59
C LEU A 176 -3.30 0.15 -6.28
N ALA A 177 -2.65 -0.95 -6.69
CA ALA A 177 -3.32 -2.08 -7.32
C ALA A 177 -4.43 -2.64 -6.42
N GLU A 178 -4.15 -2.85 -5.13
CA GLU A 178 -5.12 -3.37 -4.18
C GLU A 178 -6.26 -2.39 -3.90
N LEU A 179 -5.99 -1.07 -3.80
CA LEU A 179 -7.04 -0.03 -3.66
C LEU A 179 -7.96 -0.02 -4.89
N LEU A 180 -7.40 -0.07 -6.09
CA LEU A 180 -8.16 -0.10 -7.33
C LEU A 180 -9.00 -1.37 -7.44
N ARG A 181 -8.43 -2.53 -7.07
CA ARG A 181 -9.15 -3.80 -7.03
C ARG A 181 -10.33 -3.75 -6.07
N GLN A 182 -10.14 -3.27 -4.83
CA GLN A 182 -11.19 -3.22 -3.81
C GLN A 182 -12.28 -2.20 -4.13
N LEU A 183 -11.90 -1.03 -4.61
CA LEU A 183 -12.81 0.11 -4.75
C LEU A 183 -13.36 0.27 -6.16
N ALA A 184 -12.58 0.04 -7.19
CA ALA A 184 -12.97 0.23 -8.58
C ALA A 184 -13.29 -1.08 -9.33
N GLY A 185 -12.96 -2.23 -8.74
CA GLY A 185 -13.10 -3.52 -9.44
C GLY A 185 -12.08 -3.68 -10.57
N PHE A 186 -10.98 -2.94 -10.52
CA PHE A 186 -9.91 -3.06 -11.49
C PHE A 186 -9.08 -4.32 -11.19
N ASP A 187 -9.00 -5.22 -12.14
CA ASP A 187 -8.18 -6.41 -12.06
C ASP A 187 -6.96 -6.24 -12.96
N GLY A 188 -5.84 -5.88 -12.35
CA GLY A 188 -4.59 -5.58 -13.04
C GLY A 188 -3.47 -5.23 -12.07
N ALA A 189 -2.27 -5.05 -12.62
CA ALA A 189 -1.10 -4.61 -11.88
C ALA A 189 -0.82 -3.14 -12.11
N MET A 190 -0.25 -2.46 -11.10
CA MET A 190 0.36 -1.14 -11.24
C MET A 190 1.86 -1.33 -11.46
N VAL A 191 2.28 -1.24 -12.72
CA VAL A 191 3.69 -1.41 -13.11
C VAL A 191 4.45 -0.10 -12.92
N HIS A 192 5.60 -0.18 -12.25
CA HIS A 192 6.49 0.94 -12.01
C HIS A 192 7.21 1.34 -13.31
N THR A 193 6.85 2.46 -13.86
CA THR A 193 7.35 2.94 -15.17
C THR A 193 8.54 3.88 -15.05
N THR A 194 8.54 4.76 -14.06
CA THR A 194 9.61 5.72 -13.82
C THR A 194 10.03 5.69 -12.36
N CYS A 195 11.33 5.80 -12.08
CA CYS A 195 11.88 5.72 -10.74
C CYS A 195 12.92 6.80 -10.48
N ARG A 196 12.79 7.52 -9.36
CA ARG A 196 13.78 8.50 -8.92
C ARG A 196 15.18 7.88 -8.69
N ALA A 197 15.24 6.65 -8.19
CA ALA A 197 16.50 5.92 -8.04
C ALA A 197 17.21 5.62 -9.35
N ARG A 198 16.49 5.67 -10.47
CA ARG A 198 17.03 5.44 -11.83
C ARG A 198 17.12 6.73 -12.63
N GLY A 199 17.18 7.88 -11.98
CA GLY A 199 17.31 9.19 -12.63
C GLY A 199 16.01 9.82 -13.13
N GLY A 200 14.85 9.23 -12.82
CA GLY A 200 13.57 9.85 -13.14
C GLY A 200 13.25 11.02 -12.20
N GLU A 201 12.49 12.00 -12.66
CA GLU A 201 12.05 13.15 -11.84
C GLU A 201 11.10 12.72 -10.71
N ALA A 202 10.26 11.73 -10.95
CA ALA A 202 9.32 11.19 -9.98
C ALA A 202 9.19 9.66 -10.11
N CYS A 203 8.64 9.02 -9.06
CA CYS A 203 8.19 7.64 -9.19
C CYS A 203 6.77 7.61 -9.77
N ALA A 204 6.60 6.88 -10.87
CA ALA A 204 5.32 6.76 -11.57
C ALA A 204 4.98 5.30 -11.87
N TRP A 205 3.70 5.03 -11.95
CA TRP A 205 3.14 3.72 -12.27
C TRP A 205 2.04 3.85 -13.31
N SER A 206 1.91 2.82 -14.15
CA SER A 206 0.78 2.66 -15.06
C SER A 206 0.13 1.30 -14.88
N ALA A 207 -1.17 1.25 -15.08
CA ALA A 207 -1.89 0.00 -15.00
C ALA A 207 -1.63 -0.86 -16.24
N THR A 208 -1.42 -2.15 -16.00
CA THR A 208 -1.44 -3.17 -17.04
C THR A 208 -2.63 -4.09 -16.73
N PRO A 209 -3.68 -4.09 -17.56
CA PRO A 209 -4.78 -5.02 -17.39
C PRO A 209 -4.27 -6.46 -17.53
N VAL A 210 -4.80 -7.37 -16.73
CA VAL A 210 -4.61 -8.79 -16.98
C VAL A 210 -5.23 -9.10 -18.33
N PRO A 211 -4.49 -9.69 -19.28
CA PRO A 211 -5.10 -10.10 -20.54
C PRO A 211 -6.24 -11.05 -20.20
N SER A 212 -7.46 -10.66 -20.57
CA SER A 212 -8.62 -11.54 -20.50
C SER A 212 -8.27 -12.76 -21.36
N GLY A 213 -8.01 -13.90 -20.72
CA GLY A 213 -7.80 -15.15 -21.44
C GLY A 213 -9.08 -15.42 -22.25
N ASN A 214 -9.08 -15.00 -23.51
CA ASN A 214 -10.04 -15.45 -24.47
C ASN A 214 -9.84 -16.96 -24.59
N GLY A 215 -10.64 -17.73 -23.86
CA GLY A 215 -10.88 -19.11 -24.14
C GLY A 215 -11.40 -19.22 -25.58
N GLY A 216 -10.48 -19.28 -26.53
CA GLY A 216 -10.79 -19.69 -27.90
C GLY A 216 -11.24 -21.15 -27.84
N GLY A 217 -12.53 -21.34 -27.68
CA GLY A 217 -13.20 -22.58 -28.07
C GLY A 217 -13.34 -22.54 -29.57
N SER A 218 -12.60 -23.36 -30.26
CA SER A 218 -12.88 -23.83 -31.61
C SER A 218 -13.30 -25.29 -31.52
#